data_266a0aab06760882f5808a59f3b3deed
#
_entry.id   266a0aab06760882f5808a59f3b3deed
#
_cell.length_a   1.000
_cell.length_b   1.000
_cell.length_c   1.000
_cell.angle_alpha   90.00
_cell.angle_beta   90.00
_cell.angle_gamma   90.00
#
_symmetry.space_group_name_H-M   'P 1'
#
loop_
_entity.id
_entity.type
_entity.pdbx_description
1 polymer ?
#
loop_
_entity_poly.entity_id
_entity_poly.type
_entity_poly.pdbx_seq_one_letter_code
_entity_poly.pdbx_strand_id
1 'polypeptide(L)'
;MIEQIESVENVYVGGIIILQGETIEIRQAKENWEFESIYRLNYETFAEEIPQHSKNQSRVLVDRFNGENTYLIALKNKNIIGMLALRDKRPFSLEQKMGHIDGYLPRYSKICEVRLLSVKKQFRNSKVIYSLLKKAFEYITLKQYDILVISGILNQQKLYKHIGFRPFGDIVGDENARFQPMYITKNSFRLQSFFTEKEKISLLPGPVEISREVRKAFSERPLSHRSNEFKEVFYETKRQLCSLVKARNVEIFTGSGTMANDVASIEIGKLNKRGIILSNGEFGDRLIEHGYKNNLDFIPYRIPWGESFDWRCHGERTVILDLSGLLRDFYRDGQ
;
A
#
# COMPACT_ATOMS: atom_id res chain seq x y z
N MET A 1 -19.11 11.19 -27.60
CA MET A 1 -18.49 9.86 -27.73
C MET A 1 -17.35 9.85 -26.71
N ILE A 2 -17.67 9.48 -25.48
CA ILE A 2 -16.71 9.36 -24.36
C ILE A 2 -16.41 7.88 -24.29
N GLU A 3 -15.23 7.48 -24.74
CA GLU A 3 -14.74 6.13 -24.57
C GLU A 3 -14.56 5.85 -23.07
N GLN A 4 -15.34 4.91 -22.59
CA GLN A 4 -15.15 4.30 -21.28
C GLN A 4 -13.82 3.55 -21.29
N ILE A 5 -12.81 4.09 -20.64
CA ILE A 5 -11.62 3.34 -20.25
C ILE A 5 -12.03 2.53 -19.02
N GLU A 6 -12.45 1.29 -19.23
CA GLU A 6 -12.54 0.30 -18.16
C GLU A 6 -11.15 0.07 -17.57
N SER A 7 -10.88 0.68 -16.44
CA SER A 7 -9.74 0.33 -15.59
C SER A 7 -10.01 -1.03 -14.96
N VAL A 8 -9.48 -2.09 -15.55
CA VAL A 8 -9.48 -3.43 -14.93
C VAL A 8 -8.64 -3.35 -13.67
N GLU A 9 -9.30 -3.23 -12.53
CA GLU A 9 -8.68 -3.21 -11.22
C GLU A 9 -8.00 -4.53 -10.92
N ASN A 10 -6.68 -4.48 -10.74
CA ASN A 10 -5.87 -5.63 -10.33
C ASN A 10 -5.95 -5.79 -8.80
N VAL A 11 -6.93 -6.51 -8.31
CA VAL A 11 -7.13 -6.74 -6.87
C VAL A 11 -6.39 -8.01 -6.44
N TYR A 12 -5.54 -7.90 -5.42
CA TYR A 12 -4.94 -9.05 -4.71
C TYR A 12 -5.66 -9.25 -3.38
N VAL A 13 -6.47 -10.29 -3.27
CA VAL A 13 -7.17 -10.67 -2.02
C VAL A 13 -6.97 -12.16 -1.78
N GLY A 14 -6.42 -12.54 -0.62
CA GLY A 14 -6.37 -13.92 -0.18
C GLY A 14 -5.60 -14.91 -1.07
N GLY A 15 -4.65 -14.44 -1.90
CA GLY A 15 -3.90 -15.30 -2.83
C GLY A 15 -4.47 -15.34 -4.25
N ILE A 16 -5.43 -14.46 -4.56
CA ILE A 16 -6.01 -14.35 -5.91
C ILE A 16 -5.58 -13.02 -6.52
N ILE A 17 -5.14 -13.05 -7.77
CA ILE A 17 -4.91 -11.85 -8.60
C ILE A 17 -5.76 -11.90 -9.86
N ILE A 18 -6.27 -10.77 -10.28
CA ILE A 18 -6.95 -10.63 -11.56
C ILE A 18 -5.96 -9.99 -12.53
N LEU A 19 -5.72 -10.63 -13.67
CA LEU A 19 -4.80 -10.18 -14.70
C LEU A 19 -5.52 -10.21 -16.04
N GLN A 20 -5.74 -9.04 -16.65
CA GLN A 20 -6.49 -8.92 -17.92
C GLN A 20 -7.87 -9.61 -17.88
N GLY A 21 -8.61 -9.43 -16.77
CA GLY A 21 -9.93 -10.07 -16.59
C GLY A 21 -9.91 -11.55 -16.21
N GLU A 22 -8.72 -12.19 -16.09
CA GLU A 22 -8.60 -13.59 -15.75
C GLU A 22 -8.06 -13.77 -14.32
N THR A 23 -8.62 -14.75 -13.62
CA THR A 23 -8.26 -15.06 -12.24
C THR A 23 -7.02 -15.97 -12.19
N ILE A 24 -6.01 -15.55 -11.43
CA ILE A 24 -4.83 -16.36 -11.11
C ILE A 24 -4.83 -16.63 -9.61
N GLU A 25 -4.81 -17.90 -9.24
CA GLU A 25 -4.74 -18.34 -7.85
C GLU A 25 -3.27 -18.58 -7.45
N ILE A 26 -2.85 -18.01 -6.31
CA ILE A 26 -1.50 -18.23 -5.75
C ILE A 26 -1.63 -18.98 -4.43
N ARG A 27 -1.16 -20.22 -4.40
CA ARG A 27 -1.24 -21.09 -3.20
C ARG A 27 -0.14 -22.13 -3.14
N GLN A 28 -0.12 -22.89 -2.05
CA GLN A 28 0.72 -24.07 -1.93
C GLN A 28 0.17 -25.21 -2.82
N ALA A 29 1.07 -25.93 -3.47
CA ALA A 29 0.73 -27.16 -4.21
C ALA A 29 0.30 -28.27 -3.26
N LYS A 30 -0.72 -29.04 -3.65
CA LYS A 30 -1.31 -30.13 -2.84
C LYS A 30 -1.58 -31.39 -3.63
N GLU A 31 -1.97 -31.24 -4.91
CA GLU A 31 -2.47 -32.32 -5.73
C GLU A 31 -1.34 -32.96 -6.57
N ASN A 32 -1.42 -34.27 -6.82
CA ASN A 32 -0.38 -34.99 -7.57
C ASN A 32 -0.13 -34.39 -8.96
N TRP A 33 -1.18 -34.02 -9.69
CA TRP A 33 -1.05 -33.40 -11.01
C TRP A 33 -0.32 -32.08 -10.98
N GLU A 34 -0.36 -31.36 -9.85
CA GLU A 34 0.37 -30.10 -9.66
C GLU A 34 1.87 -30.35 -9.59
N PHE A 35 2.29 -31.39 -8.86
CA PHE A 35 3.70 -31.78 -8.80
C PHE A 35 4.23 -32.22 -10.16
N GLU A 36 3.46 -32.96 -10.94
CA GLU A 36 3.83 -33.31 -12.30
C GLU A 36 4.00 -32.07 -13.19
N SER A 37 3.10 -31.11 -13.06
CA SER A 37 3.18 -29.83 -13.78
C SER A 37 4.37 -29.00 -13.34
N ILE A 38 4.73 -29.01 -12.05
CA ILE A 38 5.93 -28.38 -11.49
C ILE A 38 7.19 -28.98 -12.12
N TYR A 39 7.27 -30.30 -12.21
CA TYR A 39 8.46 -30.98 -12.77
C TYR A 39 8.64 -30.66 -14.25
N ARG A 40 7.56 -30.52 -15.00
CA ARG A 40 7.62 -30.06 -16.41
C ARG A 40 8.07 -28.61 -16.52
N LEU A 41 7.52 -27.72 -15.70
CA LEU A 41 7.94 -26.32 -15.68
C LEU A 41 9.41 -26.16 -15.23
N ASN A 42 9.88 -26.99 -14.29
CA ASN A 42 11.30 -27.08 -13.92
C ASN A 42 12.16 -27.45 -15.14
N TYR A 43 11.75 -28.47 -15.88
CA TYR A 43 12.48 -28.90 -17.06
C TYR A 43 12.53 -27.81 -18.12
N GLU A 44 11.40 -27.20 -18.46
CA GLU A 44 11.32 -26.07 -19.40
C GLU A 44 12.29 -24.96 -18.99
N THR A 45 12.33 -24.62 -17.68
CA THR A 45 13.15 -23.51 -17.19
C THR A 45 14.62 -23.88 -17.06
N PHE A 46 14.95 -25.03 -16.43
CA PHE A 46 16.32 -25.32 -15.99
C PHE A 46 17.06 -26.36 -16.85
N ALA A 47 16.41 -26.93 -17.88
CA ALA A 47 17.06 -27.76 -18.86
C ALA A 47 16.97 -27.19 -20.29
N GLU A 48 15.86 -26.52 -20.64
CA GLU A 48 15.69 -25.98 -21.99
C GLU A 48 16.10 -24.50 -22.09
N GLU A 49 15.70 -23.64 -21.15
CA GLU A 49 15.97 -22.20 -21.22
C GLU A 49 17.29 -21.80 -20.55
N ILE A 50 17.54 -22.32 -19.36
CA ILE A 50 18.76 -22.08 -18.59
C ILE A 50 19.43 -23.44 -18.43
N PRO A 51 20.42 -23.81 -19.24
CA PRO A 51 20.94 -25.18 -19.33
C PRO A 51 21.78 -25.58 -18.10
N GLN A 52 21.14 -25.64 -16.93
CA GLN A 52 21.73 -26.13 -15.69
C GLN A 52 21.67 -27.66 -15.55
N HIS A 53 20.79 -28.29 -16.31
CA HIS A 53 20.58 -29.73 -16.32
C HIS A 53 20.53 -30.27 -17.75
N SER A 54 20.98 -31.50 -17.92
CA SER A 54 20.92 -32.19 -19.23
C SER A 54 19.46 -32.43 -19.64
N LYS A 55 19.20 -32.33 -20.96
CA LYS A 55 17.88 -32.62 -21.52
C LYS A 55 17.61 -34.13 -21.44
N ASN A 56 16.36 -34.49 -21.21
CA ASN A 56 15.90 -35.87 -21.18
C ASN A 56 14.63 -36.05 -22.03
N GLN A 57 14.34 -37.31 -22.41
CA GLN A 57 13.19 -37.63 -23.28
C GLN A 57 11.85 -37.44 -22.60
N SER A 58 11.76 -37.63 -21.27
CA SER A 58 10.53 -37.48 -20.51
C SER A 58 10.09 -36.04 -20.34
N ARG A 59 11.00 -35.07 -20.61
CA ARG A 59 10.79 -33.62 -20.36
C ARG A 59 10.31 -33.31 -18.95
N VAL A 60 10.87 -34.02 -17.97
CA VAL A 60 10.56 -33.91 -16.55
C VAL A 60 11.85 -33.70 -15.77
N LEU A 61 11.88 -32.72 -14.88
CA LEU A 61 12.98 -32.48 -13.96
C LEU A 61 12.45 -32.41 -12.54
N VAL A 62 12.62 -33.53 -11.81
CA VAL A 62 12.29 -33.61 -10.39
C VAL A 62 13.45 -33.07 -9.59
N ASP A 63 13.19 -32.09 -8.72
CA ASP A 63 14.19 -31.53 -7.82
C ASP A 63 14.63 -32.61 -6.80
N ARG A 64 15.94 -32.69 -6.53
CA ARG A 64 16.50 -33.69 -5.60
C ARG A 64 15.97 -33.56 -4.18
N PHE A 65 15.47 -32.37 -3.79
CA PHE A 65 14.86 -32.10 -2.48
C PHE A 65 13.33 -32.12 -2.54
N ASN A 66 12.74 -32.71 -3.57
CA ASN A 66 11.30 -32.65 -3.83
C ASN A 66 10.44 -33.02 -2.62
N GLY A 67 10.81 -34.06 -1.85
CA GLY A 67 10.08 -34.48 -0.64
C GLY A 67 10.20 -33.53 0.57
N GLU A 68 11.07 -32.52 0.49
CA GLU A 68 11.33 -31.57 1.57
C GLU A 68 10.97 -30.13 1.22
N ASN A 69 10.65 -29.88 -0.06
CA ASN A 69 10.26 -28.56 -0.53
C ASN A 69 8.78 -28.28 -0.24
N THR A 70 8.49 -27.04 0.14
CA THR A 70 7.13 -26.48 0.05
C THR A 70 7.04 -25.71 -1.26
N TYR A 71 6.20 -26.16 -2.19
CA TYR A 71 6.00 -25.48 -3.47
C TYR A 71 4.84 -24.49 -3.40
N LEU A 72 5.09 -23.25 -3.81
CA LEU A 72 4.06 -22.25 -4.07
C LEU A 72 3.86 -22.13 -5.58
N ILE A 73 2.62 -22.15 -6.02
CA ILE A 73 2.23 -22.18 -7.43
C ILE A 73 1.31 -21.03 -7.79
N ALA A 74 1.41 -20.59 -9.02
CA ALA A 74 0.48 -19.68 -9.67
C ALA A 74 -0.35 -20.47 -10.68
N LEU A 75 -1.65 -20.54 -10.47
CA LEU A 75 -2.62 -21.30 -11.26
C LEU A 75 -3.51 -20.36 -12.07
N LYS A 76 -3.60 -20.61 -13.37
CA LYS A 76 -4.55 -19.98 -14.28
C LYS A 76 -5.32 -21.05 -15.03
N ASN A 77 -6.65 -21.12 -14.88
CA ASN A 77 -7.50 -22.11 -15.56
C ASN A 77 -6.96 -23.55 -15.44
N LYS A 78 -6.63 -24.00 -14.22
CA LYS A 78 -6.01 -25.30 -13.92
C LYS A 78 -4.64 -25.54 -14.57
N ASN A 79 -3.96 -24.51 -15.07
CA ASN A 79 -2.60 -24.62 -15.58
C ASN A 79 -1.63 -23.91 -14.65
N ILE A 80 -0.52 -24.55 -14.30
CA ILE A 80 0.57 -23.90 -13.57
C ILE A 80 1.32 -23.00 -14.54
N ILE A 81 1.33 -21.70 -14.24
CA ILE A 81 2.00 -20.66 -15.02
C ILE A 81 3.27 -20.14 -14.36
N GLY A 82 3.45 -20.45 -13.08
CA GLY A 82 4.65 -20.12 -12.32
C GLY A 82 4.70 -20.88 -11.02
N MET A 83 5.89 -20.99 -10.46
CA MET A 83 6.11 -21.61 -9.16
C MET A 83 7.41 -21.14 -8.51
N LEU A 84 7.54 -21.36 -7.21
CA LEU A 84 8.79 -21.36 -6.46
C LEU A 84 8.78 -22.43 -5.36
N ALA A 85 9.95 -22.84 -4.91
CA ALA A 85 10.13 -23.77 -3.81
C ALA A 85 10.73 -23.09 -2.60
N LEU A 86 10.25 -23.42 -1.41
CA LEU A 86 10.77 -23.04 -0.11
C LEU A 86 11.35 -24.26 0.57
N ARG A 87 12.56 -24.14 1.13
CA ARG A 87 13.25 -25.21 1.84
C ARG A 87 13.85 -24.68 3.13
N ASP A 88 13.58 -25.34 4.25
CA ASP A 88 14.10 -24.96 5.57
C ASP A 88 15.03 -26.01 6.19
N LYS A 89 15.26 -27.12 5.48
CA LYS A 89 16.18 -28.17 5.91
C LYS A 89 17.54 -28.03 5.27
N ARG A 90 18.59 -28.17 6.08
CA ARG A 90 19.97 -28.21 5.61
C ARG A 90 20.38 -29.60 5.14
N PRO A 91 21.41 -29.74 4.29
CA PRO A 91 22.14 -28.64 3.65
C PRO A 91 21.30 -27.96 2.57
N PHE A 92 21.39 -26.63 2.48
CA PHE A 92 20.76 -25.87 1.39
C PHE A 92 21.46 -26.13 0.06
N SER A 93 20.79 -25.90 -1.07
CA SER A 93 21.43 -26.01 -2.38
C SER A 93 22.57 -24.99 -2.53
N LEU A 94 22.46 -23.87 -1.86
CA LEU A 94 23.49 -22.85 -1.81
C LEU A 94 24.75 -23.33 -1.06
N GLU A 95 24.57 -24.04 0.06
CA GLU A 95 25.68 -24.60 0.84
C GLU A 95 26.48 -25.67 0.08
N GLN A 96 25.85 -26.37 -0.84
CA GLN A 96 26.56 -27.33 -1.70
C GLN A 96 27.46 -26.66 -2.74
N LYS A 97 27.19 -25.37 -3.05
CA LYS A 97 27.97 -24.59 -4.01
C LYS A 97 29.11 -23.82 -3.35
N MET A 98 28.97 -23.39 -2.09
CA MET A 98 29.93 -22.52 -1.44
C MET A 98 30.34 -22.94 -0.03
N GLY A 99 29.85 -24.09 0.48
CA GLY A 99 30.11 -24.52 1.85
C GLY A 99 29.21 -23.81 2.87
N HIS A 100 29.72 -23.62 4.08
CA HIS A 100 28.95 -22.97 5.15
C HIS A 100 28.64 -21.51 4.86
N ILE A 101 27.38 -21.11 5.06
CA ILE A 101 26.92 -19.74 4.77
C ILE A 101 26.75 -18.87 6.02
N ASP A 102 26.79 -19.47 7.21
CA ASP A 102 26.44 -18.77 8.47
C ASP A 102 27.37 -17.59 8.78
N GLY A 103 28.65 -17.69 8.43
CA GLY A 103 29.62 -16.63 8.64
C GLY A 103 29.38 -15.36 7.83
N TYR A 104 28.56 -15.44 6.80
CA TYR A 104 28.21 -14.29 5.93
C TYR A 104 26.88 -13.64 6.30
N LEU A 105 26.09 -14.30 7.17
CA LEU A 105 24.73 -13.87 7.48
C LEU A 105 24.65 -13.14 8.82
N PRO A 106 23.72 -12.18 8.99
CA PRO A 106 23.44 -11.64 10.31
C PRO A 106 22.89 -12.73 11.23
N ARG A 107 22.89 -12.50 12.54
CA ARG A 107 22.33 -13.46 13.51
C ARG A 107 20.87 -13.77 13.21
N TYR A 108 20.50 -15.03 13.29
CA TYR A 108 19.14 -15.51 13.04
C TYR A 108 18.83 -16.76 13.89
N SER A 109 17.56 -17.06 14.08
CA SER A 109 17.08 -18.32 14.68
C SER A 109 16.60 -19.28 13.61
N LYS A 110 15.88 -18.78 12.60
CA LYS A 110 15.31 -19.59 11.52
C LYS A 110 15.65 -19.00 10.15
N ILE A 111 16.07 -19.88 9.26
CA ILE A 111 16.45 -19.56 7.89
C ILE A 111 15.69 -20.44 6.89
N CYS A 112 15.38 -19.90 5.73
CA CYS A 112 14.72 -20.61 4.64
C CYS A 112 15.40 -20.27 3.31
N GLU A 113 15.60 -21.27 2.46
CA GLU A 113 16.08 -21.08 1.09
C GLU A 113 14.88 -20.97 0.12
N VAL A 114 14.86 -19.92 -0.71
CA VAL A 114 13.94 -19.80 -1.82
C VAL A 114 14.62 -20.28 -3.10
N ARG A 115 13.99 -21.19 -3.79
CA ARG A 115 14.57 -21.93 -4.91
C ARG A 115 13.60 -22.03 -6.07
N LEU A 116 14.12 -22.40 -7.23
CA LEU A 116 13.35 -22.84 -8.40
C LEU A 116 12.26 -21.83 -8.83
N LEU A 117 12.50 -20.52 -8.67
CA LEU A 117 11.56 -19.52 -9.15
C LEU A 117 11.46 -19.61 -10.68
N SER A 118 10.34 -20.13 -11.17
CA SER A 118 10.05 -20.35 -12.58
C SER A 118 8.70 -19.74 -12.93
N VAL A 119 8.67 -19.01 -14.05
CA VAL A 119 7.43 -18.45 -14.60
C VAL A 119 7.47 -18.61 -16.10
N LYS A 120 6.39 -19.12 -16.70
CA LYS A 120 6.27 -19.27 -18.15
C LYS A 120 6.54 -17.95 -18.87
N LYS A 121 7.24 -17.98 -19.99
CA LYS A 121 7.74 -16.77 -20.71
C LYS A 121 6.68 -15.70 -20.89
N GLN A 122 5.50 -16.07 -21.31
CA GLN A 122 4.37 -15.15 -21.57
C GLN A 122 3.83 -14.43 -20.32
N PHE A 123 4.19 -14.90 -19.11
CA PHE A 123 3.75 -14.32 -17.84
C PHE A 123 4.87 -13.62 -17.05
N ARG A 124 6.11 -13.55 -17.56
CA ARG A 124 7.29 -13.01 -16.83
C ARG A 124 7.20 -11.51 -16.58
N ASN A 125 6.62 -10.77 -17.51
CA ASN A 125 6.44 -9.32 -17.38
C ASN A 125 5.15 -8.95 -16.65
N SER A 126 4.50 -9.95 -16.03
CA SER A 126 3.26 -9.77 -15.30
C SER A 126 3.50 -9.75 -13.78
N LYS A 127 2.46 -9.46 -13.02
CA LYS A 127 2.48 -9.48 -11.55
C LYS A 127 2.68 -10.88 -10.94
N VAL A 128 2.77 -11.96 -11.75
CA VAL A 128 2.88 -13.35 -11.26
C VAL A 128 4.10 -13.57 -10.38
N ILE A 129 5.29 -13.10 -10.82
CA ILE A 129 6.53 -13.23 -10.04
C ILE A 129 6.38 -12.57 -8.68
N TYR A 130 5.89 -11.34 -8.66
CA TYR A 130 5.69 -10.59 -7.41
C TYR A 130 4.67 -11.25 -6.49
N SER A 131 3.59 -11.80 -7.04
CA SER A 131 2.56 -12.49 -6.26
C SER A 131 3.07 -13.79 -5.64
N LEU A 132 3.89 -14.56 -6.37
CA LEU A 132 4.58 -15.72 -5.82
C LEU A 132 5.53 -15.33 -4.68
N LEU A 133 6.32 -14.28 -4.86
CA LEU A 133 7.23 -13.77 -3.81
C LEU A 133 6.46 -13.21 -2.61
N LYS A 134 5.34 -12.53 -2.82
CA LYS A 134 4.46 -12.09 -1.74
C LYS A 134 3.92 -13.26 -0.95
N LYS A 135 3.44 -14.31 -1.64
CA LYS A 135 2.96 -15.53 -0.98
C LYS A 135 4.05 -16.25 -0.20
N ALA A 136 5.27 -16.28 -0.75
CA ALA A 136 6.45 -16.78 -0.04
C ALA A 136 6.70 -15.97 1.23
N PHE A 137 6.63 -14.64 1.17
CA PHE A 137 6.82 -13.78 2.33
C PHE A 137 5.73 -13.96 3.39
N GLU A 138 4.47 -14.10 3.00
CA GLU A 138 3.38 -14.45 3.93
C GLU A 138 3.67 -15.76 4.64
N TYR A 139 4.08 -16.80 3.91
CA TYR A 139 4.46 -18.10 4.47
C TYR A 139 5.62 -17.98 5.46
N ILE A 140 6.67 -17.25 5.10
CA ILE A 140 7.86 -17.02 5.91
C ILE A 140 7.50 -16.29 7.20
N THR A 141 6.67 -15.26 7.10
CA THR A 141 6.20 -14.48 8.26
C THR A 141 5.38 -15.34 9.21
N LEU A 142 4.46 -16.15 8.68
CA LEU A 142 3.64 -17.08 9.45
C LEU A 142 4.49 -18.14 10.17
N LYS A 143 5.53 -18.67 9.51
CA LYS A 143 6.45 -19.68 10.06
C LYS A 143 7.59 -19.09 10.90
N GLN A 144 7.65 -17.75 11.01
CA GLN A 144 8.65 -17.00 11.80
C GLN A 144 10.10 -17.26 11.36
N TYR A 145 10.37 -17.25 10.06
CA TYR A 145 11.73 -17.23 9.54
C TYR A 145 12.30 -15.82 9.60
N ASP A 146 13.57 -15.69 10.00
CA ASP A 146 14.27 -14.41 10.15
C ASP A 146 14.97 -13.98 8.87
N ILE A 147 15.49 -14.95 8.13
CA ILE A 147 16.31 -14.77 6.93
C ILE A 147 15.84 -15.69 5.81
N LEU A 148 15.84 -15.14 4.61
CA LEU A 148 15.76 -15.89 3.36
C LEU A 148 17.08 -15.82 2.62
N VAL A 149 17.48 -16.94 2.02
CA VAL A 149 18.64 -17.01 1.12
C VAL A 149 18.20 -17.48 -0.27
N ILE A 150 18.89 -17.00 -1.28
CA ILE A 150 18.71 -17.40 -2.68
C ILE A 150 20.06 -17.56 -3.38
N SER A 151 20.08 -18.40 -4.42
CA SER A 151 21.09 -18.38 -5.48
C SER A 151 20.56 -17.49 -6.61
N GLY A 152 20.86 -16.19 -6.57
CA GLY A 152 20.36 -15.24 -7.55
C GLY A 152 21.12 -15.31 -8.87
N ILE A 153 20.43 -15.53 -10.00
CA ILE A 153 21.03 -15.51 -11.34
C ILE A 153 21.55 -14.10 -11.64
N LEU A 154 22.77 -13.97 -12.17
CA LEU A 154 23.42 -12.68 -12.40
C LEU A 154 22.57 -11.69 -13.21
N ASN A 155 21.89 -12.17 -14.24
CA ASN A 155 21.05 -11.35 -15.10
C ASN A 155 19.80 -10.77 -14.40
N GLN A 156 19.44 -11.31 -13.22
CA GLN A 156 18.27 -10.86 -12.44
C GLN A 156 18.66 -10.12 -11.15
N GLN A 157 19.93 -9.79 -10.95
CA GLN A 157 20.40 -9.11 -9.74
C GLN A 157 19.69 -7.79 -9.48
N LYS A 158 19.35 -7.03 -10.52
CA LYS A 158 18.60 -5.75 -10.37
C LYS A 158 17.25 -5.98 -9.70
N LEU A 159 16.54 -7.05 -10.12
CA LEU A 159 15.25 -7.43 -9.53
C LEU A 159 15.42 -7.81 -8.05
N TYR A 160 16.37 -8.69 -7.73
CA TYR A 160 16.58 -9.14 -6.35
C TYR A 160 17.00 -8.01 -5.42
N LYS A 161 17.90 -7.11 -5.84
CA LYS A 161 18.29 -5.92 -5.09
C LYS A 161 17.11 -4.97 -4.86
N HIS A 162 16.26 -4.82 -5.86
CA HIS A 162 15.05 -3.99 -5.74
C HIS A 162 14.04 -4.55 -4.73
N ILE A 163 13.88 -5.87 -4.65
CA ILE A 163 13.08 -6.56 -3.63
C ILE A 163 13.67 -6.38 -2.22
N GLY A 164 14.97 -6.09 -2.11
CA GLY A 164 15.68 -5.87 -0.85
C GLY A 164 16.72 -6.94 -0.52
N PHE A 165 16.98 -7.90 -1.43
CA PHE A 165 18.05 -8.86 -1.25
C PHE A 165 19.42 -8.19 -1.31
N ARG A 166 20.31 -8.64 -0.43
CA ARG A 166 21.71 -8.20 -0.34
C ARG A 166 22.64 -9.32 -0.76
N PRO A 167 23.64 -9.06 -1.60
CA PRO A 167 24.63 -10.07 -1.96
C PRO A 167 25.54 -10.40 -0.77
N PHE A 168 26.04 -11.64 -0.72
CA PHE A 168 27.08 -12.09 0.19
C PHE A 168 27.96 -13.14 -0.48
N GLY A 169 29.20 -13.31 0.02
CA GLY A 169 30.17 -14.24 -0.55
C GLY A 169 30.45 -14.01 -2.03
N ASP A 170 31.20 -14.94 -2.60
CA ASP A 170 31.63 -14.90 -4.00
C ASP A 170 30.55 -15.42 -4.95
N ILE A 171 30.69 -15.08 -6.22
CA ILE A 171 29.86 -15.65 -7.28
C ILE A 171 30.18 -17.14 -7.42
N VAL A 172 29.15 -17.99 -7.39
CA VAL A 172 29.27 -19.44 -7.47
C VAL A 172 28.65 -19.96 -8.78
N GLY A 173 28.99 -21.21 -9.14
CA GLY A 173 28.50 -21.87 -10.36
C GLY A 173 29.61 -22.05 -11.40
N ASP A 174 29.21 -22.49 -12.58
CA ASP A 174 30.10 -22.80 -13.70
C ASP A 174 29.84 -21.89 -14.91
N GLU A 175 30.45 -22.21 -16.06
CA GLU A 175 30.29 -21.42 -17.31
C GLU A 175 28.84 -21.40 -17.81
N ASN A 176 28.03 -22.39 -17.49
CA ASN A 176 26.64 -22.51 -17.95
C ASN A 176 25.66 -21.70 -17.08
N ALA A 177 25.96 -21.57 -15.78
CA ALA A 177 25.09 -20.83 -14.85
C ALA A 177 25.85 -20.27 -13.64
N ARG A 178 26.00 -18.96 -13.61
CA ARG A 178 26.63 -18.21 -12.51
C ARG A 178 25.59 -17.55 -11.63
N PHE A 179 25.80 -17.64 -10.31
CA PHE A 179 24.86 -17.16 -9.30
C PHE A 179 25.56 -16.29 -8.29
N GLN A 180 24.91 -15.24 -7.87
CA GLN A 180 25.28 -14.47 -6.69
C GLN A 180 24.48 -14.99 -5.50
N PRO A 181 25.12 -15.50 -4.43
CA PRO A 181 24.45 -15.75 -3.16
C PRO A 181 23.88 -14.45 -2.62
N MET A 182 22.61 -14.46 -2.21
CA MET A 182 21.95 -13.28 -1.68
C MET A 182 21.05 -13.66 -0.50
N TYR A 183 20.89 -12.74 0.44
CA TYR A 183 19.97 -12.88 1.54
C TYR A 183 19.06 -11.67 1.70
N ILE A 184 17.93 -11.86 2.39
CA ILE A 184 17.04 -10.80 2.84
C ILE A 184 16.58 -11.11 4.27
N THR A 185 16.52 -10.09 5.12
CA THR A 185 15.95 -10.21 6.45
C THR A 185 14.48 -9.84 6.43
N LYS A 186 13.72 -10.34 7.41
CA LYS A 186 12.30 -9.99 7.59
C LYS A 186 12.05 -8.48 7.55
N ASN A 187 12.95 -7.68 8.15
CA ASN A 187 12.81 -6.22 8.25
C ASN A 187 13.21 -5.46 6.97
N SER A 188 13.97 -6.09 6.07
CA SER A 188 14.45 -5.45 4.84
C SER A 188 13.62 -5.76 3.60
N PHE A 189 12.55 -6.53 3.75
CA PHE A 189 11.69 -6.94 2.65
C PHE A 189 10.83 -5.79 2.14
N ARG A 190 11.04 -5.39 0.89
CA ARG A 190 10.41 -4.19 0.28
C ARG A 190 9.29 -4.48 -0.70
N LEU A 191 8.72 -5.70 -0.71
CA LEU A 191 7.64 -6.04 -1.64
C LEU A 191 6.37 -5.20 -1.46
N GLN A 192 6.19 -4.54 -0.30
CA GLN A 192 5.07 -3.61 -0.14
C GLN A 192 5.04 -2.52 -1.22
N SER A 193 6.23 -2.05 -1.67
CA SER A 193 6.31 -1.04 -2.74
C SER A 193 5.90 -1.53 -4.13
N PHE A 194 5.82 -2.86 -4.36
CA PHE A 194 5.37 -3.43 -5.64
C PHE A 194 3.88 -3.72 -5.71
N PHE A 195 3.25 -3.87 -4.54
CA PHE A 195 1.81 -4.15 -4.42
C PHE A 195 1.01 -2.94 -3.95
N THR A 196 1.67 -1.94 -3.41
CA THR A 196 1.08 -0.61 -3.45
C THR A 196 1.00 -0.26 -4.94
N GLU A 197 -0.19 -0.17 -5.50
CA GLU A 197 -0.43 0.75 -6.60
C GLU A 197 0.48 1.94 -6.33
N LYS A 198 1.23 2.42 -7.33
CA LYS A 198 1.89 3.73 -7.21
C LYS A 198 0.84 4.59 -6.54
N GLU A 199 1.05 4.94 -5.27
CA GLU A 199 0.09 5.76 -4.55
C GLU A 199 -0.15 6.92 -5.49
N LYS A 200 -1.32 6.91 -6.13
CA LYS A 200 -1.73 8.03 -6.96
C LYS A 200 -1.87 9.15 -5.96
N ILE A 201 -0.88 10.03 -5.92
CA ILE A 201 -0.98 11.23 -5.10
C ILE A 201 -2.17 11.98 -5.65
N SER A 202 -3.25 12.01 -4.88
CA SER A 202 -4.43 12.78 -5.23
C SER A 202 -4.08 14.26 -5.07
N LEU A 203 -4.06 14.99 -6.17
CA LEU A 203 -3.94 16.46 -6.18
C LEU A 203 -5.32 17.12 -6.20
N LEU A 204 -6.39 16.35 -6.00
CA LEU A 204 -7.74 16.87 -5.92
C LEU A 204 -7.92 17.66 -4.62
N PRO A 205 -8.61 18.80 -4.65
CA PRO A 205 -8.97 19.55 -3.44
C PRO A 205 -9.94 18.77 -2.53
N GLY A 206 -10.60 17.75 -3.06
CA GLY A 206 -11.46 16.79 -2.38
C GLY A 206 -12.15 15.85 -3.38
N PRO A 207 -12.50 14.61 -2.98
CA PRO A 207 -12.16 13.97 -1.70
C PRO A 207 -10.67 13.69 -1.56
N VAL A 208 -10.14 13.93 -0.35
CA VAL A 208 -8.74 13.68 -0.01
C VAL A 208 -8.51 12.22 0.35
N GLU A 209 -7.27 11.76 0.23
CA GLU A 209 -6.91 10.41 0.61
C GLU A 209 -6.95 10.23 2.14
N ILE A 210 -7.57 9.13 2.58
CA ILE A 210 -7.70 8.79 4.00
C ILE A 210 -6.46 7.99 4.42
N SER A 211 -5.79 8.38 5.53
CA SER A 211 -4.63 7.66 6.05
C SER A 211 -4.96 6.19 6.39
N ARG A 212 -3.93 5.34 6.45
CA ARG A 212 -4.11 3.92 6.76
C ARG A 212 -4.70 3.70 8.15
N GLU A 213 -4.32 4.52 9.12
CA GLU A 213 -4.79 4.49 10.50
C GLU A 213 -6.29 4.79 10.57
N VAL A 214 -6.72 5.85 9.89
CA VAL A 214 -8.13 6.24 9.80
C VAL A 214 -8.94 5.16 9.06
N ARG A 215 -8.40 4.63 7.94
CA ARG A 215 -9.05 3.54 7.20
C ARG A 215 -9.19 2.27 8.04
N LYS A 216 -8.19 1.95 8.87
CA LYS A 216 -8.26 0.83 9.81
C LYS A 216 -9.36 1.02 10.83
N ALA A 217 -9.46 2.22 11.42
CA ALA A 217 -10.52 2.55 12.38
C ALA A 217 -11.92 2.41 11.77
N PHE A 218 -12.12 2.81 10.51
CA PHE A 218 -13.37 2.58 9.78
C PHE A 218 -13.71 1.10 9.55
N SER A 219 -12.72 0.22 9.58
CA SER A 219 -12.90 -1.23 9.38
C SER A 219 -13.16 -1.98 10.67
N GLU A 220 -13.10 -1.33 11.82
CA GLU A 220 -13.39 -1.93 13.12
C GLU A 220 -14.90 -2.14 13.32
N ARG A 221 -15.25 -3.01 14.27
CA ARG A 221 -16.65 -3.30 14.57
C ARG A 221 -17.34 -2.01 15.08
N PRO A 222 -18.47 -1.60 14.48
CA PRO A 222 -19.17 -0.40 14.90
C PRO A 222 -19.71 -0.54 16.32
N LEU A 223 -19.53 0.51 17.11
CA LEU A 223 -20.09 0.62 18.46
C LEU A 223 -21.55 1.11 18.40
N SER A 224 -22.38 0.60 19.27
CA SER A 224 -23.74 1.14 19.42
C SER A 224 -23.68 2.57 19.98
N HIS A 225 -24.35 3.52 19.32
CA HIS A 225 -24.43 4.91 19.79
C HIS A 225 -25.08 5.07 21.19
N ARG A 226 -25.74 4.02 21.69
CA ARG A 226 -26.35 3.98 23.05
C ARG A 226 -25.44 3.35 24.08
N SER A 227 -24.34 2.71 23.70
CA SER A 227 -23.41 2.06 24.64
C SER A 227 -22.61 3.11 25.42
N ASN A 228 -22.17 2.75 26.63
CA ASN A 228 -21.28 3.61 27.42
C ASN A 228 -19.92 3.75 26.74
N GLU A 229 -19.42 2.70 26.12
CA GLU A 229 -18.18 2.71 25.36
C GLU A 229 -18.21 3.76 24.23
N PHE A 230 -19.31 3.83 23.46
CA PHE A 230 -19.47 4.88 22.44
C PHE A 230 -19.47 6.28 23.06
N LYS A 231 -20.16 6.46 24.20
CA LYS A 231 -20.20 7.75 24.89
C LYS A 231 -18.82 8.20 25.33
N GLU A 232 -18.01 7.30 25.89
CA GLU A 232 -16.62 7.58 26.29
C GLU A 232 -15.77 8.02 25.09
N VAL A 233 -15.79 7.27 23.99
CA VAL A 233 -15.08 7.63 22.75
C VAL A 233 -15.56 8.97 22.22
N PHE A 234 -16.86 9.24 22.21
CA PHE A 234 -17.44 10.48 21.71
C PHE A 234 -17.02 11.70 22.56
N TYR A 235 -17.09 11.59 23.88
CA TYR A 235 -16.65 12.69 24.78
C TYR A 235 -15.14 12.90 24.70
N GLU A 236 -14.34 11.84 24.59
CA GLU A 236 -12.90 11.97 24.40
C GLU A 236 -12.59 12.69 23.08
N THR A 237 -13.27 12.33 21.99
CA THR A 237 -13.13 13.00 20.69
C THR A 237 -13.48 14.49 20.81
N LYS A 238 -14.58 14.86 21.47
CA LYS A 238 -14.94 16.29 21.72
C LYS A 238 -13.85 16.99 22.49
N ARG A 239 -13.29 16.38 23.53
CA ARG A 239 -12.21 16.97 24.33
C ARG A 239 -10.96 17.23 23.52
N GLN A 240 -10.55 16.27 22.68
CA GLN A 240 -9.39 16.42 21.79
C GLN A 240 -9.62 17.53 20.77
N LEU A 241 -10.80 17.60 20.16
CA LEU A 241 -11.17 18.67 19.24
C LEU A 241 -11.15 20.05 19.92
N CYS A 242 -11.72 20.16 21.13
CA CYS A 242 -11.65 21.39 21.91
C CYS A 242 -10.21 21.85 22.15
N SER A 243 -9.31 20.90 22.49
CA SER A 243 -7.88 21.20 22.66
C SER A 243 -7.23 21.64 21.35
N LEU A 244 -7.53 20.97 20.24
CA LEU A 244 -6.96 21.25 18.92
C LEU A 244 -7.30 22.67 18.43
N VAL A 245 -8.57 23.07 18.55
CA VAL A 245 -9.07 24.36 18.07
C VAL A 245 -9.10 25.44 19.16
N LYS A 246 -8.61 25.14 20.38
CA LYS A 246 -8.61 26.03 21.55
C LYS A 246 -10.00 26.61 21.88
N ALA A 247 -11.05 25.82 21.67
CA ALA A 247 -12.43 26.19 21.97
C ALA A 247 -12.90 25.61 23.30
N ARG A 248 -13.89 26.27 23.95
CA ARG A 248 -14.52 25.75 25.16
C ARG A 248 -15.44 24.57 24.87
N ASN A 249 -16.14 24.60 23.74
CA ASN A 249 -17.08 23.58 23.30
C ASN A 249 -16.90 23.29 21.80
N VAL A 250 -17.13 22.05 21.43
CA VAL A 250 -17.18 21.60 20.05
C VAL A 250 -18.44 20.75 19.89
N GLU A 251 -19.22 21.03 18.85
CA GLU A 251 -20.35 20.17 18.47
C GLU A 251 -20.01 19.41 17.19
N ILE A 252 -20.37 18.12 17.15
CA ILE A 252 -20.07 17.24 16.04
C ILE A 252 -21.37 16.92 15.31
N PHE A 253 -21.46 17.28 14.03
CA PHE A 253 -22.60 17.03 13.18
C PHE A 253 -22.22 16.09 12.03
N THR A 254 -23.13 15.20 11.68
CA THR A 254 -23.02 14.45 10.43
C THR A 254 -23.62 15.27 9.30
N GLY A 255 -22.79 15.71 8.36
CA GLY A 255 -23.25 16.54 7.25
C GLY A 255 -22.14 16.89 6.26
N SER A 256 -22.50 17.69 5.25
CA SER A 256 -21.56 18.25 4.29
C SER A 256 -20.86 19.51 4.81
N GLY A 257 -19.75 19.93 4.18
CA GLY A 257 -19.12 21.24 4.44
C GLY A 257 -20.10 22.40 4.18
N THR A 258 -20.99 22.28 3.21
CA THR A 258 -22.04 23.28 2.95
C THR A 258 -22.99 23.43 4.15
N MET A 259 -23.39 22.32 4.77
CA MET A 259 -24.20 22.37 6.00
C MET A 259 -23.43 23.02 7.15
N ALA A 260 -22.15 22.76 7.28
CA ALA A 260 -21.32 23.41 8.29
C ALA A 260 -21.28 24.95 8.12
N ASN A 261 -21.22 25.41 6.87
CA ASN A 261 -21.29 26.85 6.55
C ASN A 261 -22.66 27.46 6.90
N ASP A 262 -23.77 26.74 6.63
CA ASP A 262 -25.09 27.20 7.02
C ASP A 262 -25.22 27.30 8.55
N VAL A 263 -24.77 26.30 9.30
CA VAL A 263 -24.77 26.31 10.78
C VAL A 263 -23.93 27.49 11.31
N ALA A 264 -22.71 27.68 10.78
CA ALA A 264 -21.84 28.78 11.17
C ALA A 264 -22.49 30.16 10.88
N SER A 265 -23.11 30.32 9.70
CA SER A 265 -23.80 31.54 9.32
C SER A 265 -24.96 31.86 10.28
N ILE A 266 -25.77 30.87 10.64
CA ILE A 266 -26.88 31.03 11.58
C ILE A 266 -26.37 31.46 12.96
N GLU A 267 -25.31 30.85 13.47
CA GLU A 267 -24.72 31.18 14.77
C GLU A 267 -24.11 32.60 14.77
N ILE A 268 -23.44 32.99 13.71
CA ILE A 268 -22.89 34.34 13.55
C ILE A 268 -24.01 35.39 13.50
N GLY A 269 -25.13 35.08 12.81
CA GLY A 269 -26.28 35.96 12.77
C GLY A 269 -26.82 36.36 14.15
N LYS A 270 -26.72 35.45 15.15
CA LYS A 270 -27.13 35.75 16.55
C LYS A 270 -26.30 36.82 17.23
N LEU A 271 -25.11 37.12 16.73
CA LEU A 271 -24.25 38.14 17.31
C LEU A 271 -24.78 39.54 17.06
N ASN A 272 -25.71 39.74 16.13
CA ASN A 272 -26.28 41.04 15.73
C ASN A 272 -25.18 42.10 15.47
N LYS A 273 -24.11 41.69 14.80
CA LYS A 273 -22.97 42.54 14.46
C LYS A 273 -22.75 42.57 12.97
N ARG A 274 -22.36 43.68 12.43
CA ARG A 274 -21.92 43.80 11.05
C ARG A 274 -20.56 43.16 10.88
N GLY A 275 -20.42 42.30 9.83
CA GLY A 275 -19.19 41.60 9.50
C GLY A 275 -18.65 41.94 8.11
N ILE A 276 -17.56 41.27 7.74
CA ILE A 276 -17.01 41.30 6.39
C ILE A 276 -16.84 39.83 5.94
N ILE A 277 -17.27 39.49 4.73
CA ILE A 277 -16.99 38.19 4.10
C ILE A 277 -15.99 38.44 2.99
N LEU A 278 -14.85 37.76 3.08
CA LEU A 278 -13.75 37.87 2.13
C LEU A 278 -13.87 36.80 1.06
N SER A 279 -13.65 37.19 -0.21
CA SER A 279 -13.65 36.26 -1.33
C SER A 279 -12.49 36.56 -2.28
N ASN A 280 -11.66 35.53 -2.53
CA ASN A 280 -10.64 35.50 -3.58
C ASN A 280 -10.78 34.26 -4.45
N GLY A 281 -11.97 33.68 -4.52
CA GLY A 281 -12.27 32.48 -5.30
C GLY A 281 -13.65 31.88 -5.00
N GLU A 282 -13.94 30.74 -5.61
CA GLU A 282 -15.23 30.05 -5.57
C GLU A 282 -15.77 29.81 -4.16
N PHE A 283 -14.92 29.40 -3.21
CA PHE A 283 -15.36 29.11 -1.84
C PHE A 283 -15.75 30.38 -1.08
N GLY A 284 -15.04 31.50 -1.28
CA GLY A 284 -15.40 32.78 -0.71
C GLY A 284 -16.74 33.29 -1.30
N ASP A 285 -16.96 33.12 -2.59
CA ASP A 285 -18.22 33.51 -3.22
C ASP A 285 -19.39 32.70 -2.69
N ARG A 286 -19.24 31.40 -2.46
CA ARG A 286 -20.25 30.57 -1.79
C ARG A 286 -20.57 31.03 -0.38
N LEU A 287 -19.57 31.50 0.38
CA LEU A 287 -19.85 32.06 1.70
C LEU A 287 -20.68 33.33 1.64
N ILE A 288 -20.40 34.18 0.66
CA ILE A 288 -21.21 35.37 0.43
C ILE A 288 -22.66 34.98 0.14
N GLU A 289 -22.88 33.92 -0.66
CA GLU A 289 -24.22 33.37 -0.90
C GLU A 289 -24.89 32.86 0.39
N HIS A 290 -24.16 32.10 1.24
CA HIS A 290 -24.64 31.66 2.55
C HIS A 290 -24.96 32.83 3.46
N GLY A 291 -24.14 33.89 3.46
CA GLY A 291 -24.40 35.12 4.20
C GLY A 291 -25.72 35.77 3.80
N TYR A 292 -25.97 35.96 2.51
CA TYR A 292 -27.24 36.50 2.03
C TYR A 292 -28.41 35.59 2.35
N LYS A 293 -28.29 34.30 2.14
CA LYS A 293 -29.35 33.31 2.42
C LYS A 293 -29.76 33.32 3.90
N ASN A 294 -28.85 33.55 4.81
CA ASN A 294 -29.09 33.55 6.24
C ASN A 294 -29.29 34.97 6.80
N ASN A 295 -29.48 35.98 5.94
CA ASN A 295 -29.76 37.36 6.28
C ASN A 295 -28.68 37.99 7.24
N LEU A 296 -27.41 37.68 7.01
CA LEU A 296 -26.33 38.29 7.76
C LEU A 296 -26.17 39.78 7.37
N ASP A 297 -25.86 40.63 8.35
CA ASP A 297 -25.40 41.99 8.08
C ASP A 297 -23.88 41.99 7.83
N PHE A 298 -23.46 42.11 6.55
CA PHE A 298 -22.05 42.03 6.17
C PHE A 298 -21.74 42.84 4.91
N ILE A 299 -20.44 43.15 4.74
CA ILE A 299 -19.89 43.72 3.52
C ILE A 299 -19.13 42.62 2.76
N PRO A 300 -19.51 42.31 1.51
CA PRO A 300 -18.72 41.38 0.69
C PRO A 300 -17.47 42.08 0.16
N TYR A 301 -16.28 41.57 0.51
CA TYR A 301 -15.02 42.10 0.02
C TYR A 301 -14.38 41.11 -0.93
N ARG A 302 -14.45 41.41 -2.23
CA ARG A 302 -13.93 40.54 -3.31
C ARG A 302 -12.64 41.12 -3.86
N ILE A 303 -11.68 40.24 -4.07
CA ILE A 303 -10.46 40.50 -4.84
C ILE A 303 -10.35 39.45 -5.99
N PRO A 304 -9.51 39.68 -7.00
CA PRO A 304 -9.29 38.71 -8.07
C PRO A 304 -8.89 37.35 -7.53
N TRP A 305 -9.31 36.30 -8.25
CA TRP A 305 -9.06 34.93 -7.85
C TRP A 305 -7.56 34.64 -7.73
N GLY A 306 -7.16 34.06 -6.59
CA GLY A 306 -5.77 33.71 -6.30
C GLY A 306 -4.92 34.86 -5.77
N GLU A 307 -5.41 36.07 -5.69
CA GLU A 307 -4.72 37.19 -5.07
C GLU A 307 -4.78 37.14 -3.53
N SER A 308 -3.80 37.76 -2.87
CA SER A 308 -3.75 37.83 -1.41
C SER A 308 -4.42 39.13 -0.91
N PHE A 309 -5.17 39.02 0.21
CA PHE A 309 -5.80 40.19 0.85
C PHE A 309 -4.76 41.10 1.48
N ASP A 310 -4.93 42.43 1.33
CA ASP A 310 -4.19 43.42 2.09
C ASP A 310 -4.91 43.70 3.42
N TRP A 311 -4.39 43.13 4.50
CA TRP A 311 -4.94 43.20 5.85
C TRP A 311 -4.81 44.59 6.50
N ARG A 312 -4.04 45.52 5.90
CA ARG A 312 -3.80 46.84 6.44
C ARG A 312 -4.95 47.83 6.23
N CYS A 313 -5.89 47.48 5.35
CA CYS A 313 -6.95 48.38 4.94
C CYS A 313 -8.21 48.33 5.80
N HIS A 314 -8.29 47.47 6.82
CA HIS A 314 -9.50 47.28 7.60
C HIS A 314 -9.25 47.55 9.08
N GLY A 315 -9.95 48.57 9.61
CA GLY A 315 -9.85 49.05 10.98
C GLY A 315 -10.31 48.03 12.03
N GLU A 316 -10.12 48.43 13.28
CA GLU A 316 -10.31 47.63 14.49
C GLU A 316 -11.65 46.90 14.57
N ARG A 317 -11.59 45.55 14.83
CA ARG A 317 -12.70 44.59 15.09
C ARG A 317 -13.43 44.06 13.88
N THR A 318 -12.78 43.18 13.16
CA THR A 318 -13.39 42.43 12.07
C THR A 318 -13.35 40.93 12.40
N VAL A 319 -14.51 40.27 12.37
CA VAL A 319 -14.58 38.77 12.37
C VAL A 319 -14.30 38.33 10.96
N ILE A 320 -13.19 37.63 10.76
CA ILE A 320 -12.80 37.11 9.45
C ILE A 320 -13.19 35.63 9.41
N LEU A 321 -14.08 35.26 8.49
CA LEU A 321 -14.37 33.88 8.14
C LEU A 321 -13.42 33.45 7.04
N ASP A 322 -12.36 32.73 7.41
CA ASP A 322 -11.49 32.05 6.47
C ASP A 322 -11.93 30.61 6.28
N LEU A 323 -12.34 30.27 5.06
CA LEU A 323 -12.82 28.93 4.70
C LEU A 323 -11.75 27.94 4.30
N SER A 324 -10.49 28.23 4.48
CA SER A 324 -9.47 27.20 4.43
C SER A 324 -9.53 26.21 5.63
N GLY A 325 -10.66 26.22 6.37
CA GLY A 325 -11.01 25.24 7.39
C GLY A 325 -10.72 25.61 8.83
N LEU A 326 -10.36 26.86 9.14
CA LEU A 326 -10.11 27.33 10.51
C LEU A 326 -10.77 28.68 10.76
N LEU A 327 -11.74 28.71 11.67
CA LEU A 327 -12.19 29.94 12.32
C LEU A 327 -11.00 30.50 13.15
N ARG A 328 -10.41 31.61 12.71
CA ARG A 328 -9.41 32.33 13.50
C ARG A 328 -10.01 33.67 13.94
N ASP A 329 -10.22 33.81 15.24
CA ASP A 329 -10.43 35.09 15.87
C ASP A 329 -9.08 35.83 15.96
N PHE A 330 -8.88 36.89 15.17
CA PHE A 330 -7.75 37.80 15.34
C PHE A 330 -8.19 38.93 16.27
N TYR A 331 -7.86 38.80 17.55
CA TYR A 331 -7.80 39.98 18.43
C TYR A 331 -6.46 40.67 18.19
N ARG A 332 -6.55 41.89 17.71
CA ARG A 332 -5.42 42.82 17.82
C ARG A 332 -5.65 43.60 19.13
N ASP A 333 -4.90 43.25 20.17
CA ASP A 333 -4.75 44.12 21.33
C ASP A 333 -4.07 45.40 20.86
N GLY A 334 -4.76 46.53 21.08
CA GLY A 334 -4.22 47.82 20.80
C GLY A 334 -3.06 48.10 21.77
N GLN A 335 -1.87 48.31 21.23
CA GLN A 335 -0.85 49.27 21.69
C GLN A 335 -0.24 49.92 20.45
#